data_3acdfa86c1b0faa4a6bae1c69bfa504a
#
_entry.id   3acdfa86c1b0faa4a6bae1c69bfa504a
#
_cell.length_a   1.000
_cell.length_b   1.000
_cell.length_c   1.000
_cell.angle_alpha   90.00
_cell.angle_beta   90.00
_cell.angle_gamma   90.00
#
_symmetry.space_group_name_H-M   'P 1'
#
loop_
_entity.id
_entity.type
_entity.pdbx_description
1 polymer ?
#
loop_
_entity_poly.entity_id
_entity_poly.type
_entity_poly.pdbx_seq_one_letter_code
_entity_poly.pdbx_strand_id
1 'polypeptide(L)'
;MRISREQLQRIRLRHLGYRITLVYELLLLLLLPVAQQITLLLSLLLIGQATVFMVFVSRYSALRRTRPLMYGLGCTAITMEVIWHAALFWSPSLGRALTTPHVVVWVLFLLVAVVRKVKSLIREPFVTTSVVLGAASGYLTVGIAGGVLLTAMWVLQPSAFVASALPAMSAGAVASVAVAPALMAASFGLLTTVGTSVLTPSNVTVQVIANVITIAGQLYVAILIALILGRVQKRLS
;
A
#
# COMPACT_ATOMS: atom_id res chain seq x y z
N MET A 1 -13.08 31.27 16.12
CA MET A 1 -13.93 30.25 15.50
C MET A 1 -14.29 29.22 16.57
N ARG A 2 -15.56 29.11 17.01
CA ARG A 2 -15.96 28.12 18.05
C ARG A 2 -16.16 26.76 17.37
N ILE A 3 -15.31 25.81 17.68
CA ILE A 3 -15.42 24.43 17.17
C ILE A 3 -16.51 23.72 17.98
N SER A 4 -17.53 23.15 17.32
CA SER A 4 -18.59 22.39 18.00
C SER A 4 -18.06 21.07 18.59
N ARG A 5 -18.72 20.55 19.63
CA ARG A 5 -18.36 19.26 20.25
C ARG A 5 -18.33 18.11 19.25
N GLU A 6 -19.26 18.10 18.29
CA GLU A 6 -19.29 17.10 17.22
C GLU A 6 -18.10 17.20 16.25
N GLN A 7 -17.65 18.44 15.94
CA GLN A 7 -16.47 18.65 15.12
C GLN A 7 -15.20 18.13 15.83
N LEU A 8 -15.07 18.36 17.12
CA LEU A 8 -13.98 17.83 17.95
C LEU A 8 -13.97 16.31 17.98
N GLN A 9 -15.11 15.65 18.14
CA GLN A 9 -15.19 14.18 18.10
C GLN A 9 -14.77 13.62 16.73
N ARG A 10 -15.21 14.23 15.63
CA ARG A 10 -14.82 13.81 14.27
C ARG A 10 -13.33 13.97 14.02
N ILE A 11 -12.69 15.02 14.54
CA ILE A 11 -11.24 15.22 14.46
C ILE A 11 -10.51 14.13 15.26
N ARG A 12 -10.95 13.87 16.50
CA ARG A 12 -10.34 12.80 17.34
C ARG A 12 -10.41 11.43 16.68
N LEU A 13 -11.54 11.07 16.10
CA LEU A 13 -11.72 9.79 15.41
C LEU A 13 -10.84 9.68 14.14
N ARG A 14 -10.65 10.78 13.39
CA ARG A 14 -9.70 10.81 12.27
C ARG A 14 -8.26 10.62 12.75
N HIS A 15 -7.87 11.30 13.82
CA HIS A 15 -6.53 11.17 14.39
C HIS A 15 -6.26 9.76 14.89
N LEU A 16 -7.26 9.10 15.50
CA LEU A 16 -7.17 7.70 15.87
C LEU A 16 -6.99 6.82 14.62
N GLY A 17 -7.75 7.08 13.56
CA GLY A 17 -7.63 6.39 12.28
C GLY A 17 -6.22 6.48 11.69
N TYR A 18 -5.58 7.65 11.71
CA TYR A 18 -4.20 7.83 11.24
C TYR A 18 -3.19 6.98 12.02
N ARG A 19 -3.34 6.91 13.35
CA ARG A 19 -2.48 6.08 14.20
C ARG A 19 -2.67 4.59 13.93
N ILE A 20 -3.92 4.14 13.86
CA ILE A 20 -4.23 2.72 13.62
C ILE A 20 -3.72 2.28 12.25
N THR A 21 -3.91 3.08 11.19
CA THR A 21 -3.40 2.74 9.87
C THR A 21 -1.88 2.65 9.85
N LEU A 22 -1.17 3.58 10.50
CA LEU A 22 0.29 3.53 10.60
C LEU A 22 0.77 2.29 11.36
N VAL A 23 0.18 2.01 12.54
CA VAL A 23 0.54 0.84 13.34
C VAL A 23 0.33 -0.44 12.55
N TYR A 24 -0.78 -0.53 11.83
CA TYR A 24 -1.08 -1.70 10.99
C TYR A 24 -0.05 -1.87 9.86
N GLU A 25 0.31 -0.80 9.15
CA GLU A 25 1.29 -0.82 8.08
C GLU A 25 2.70 -1.15 8.58
N LEU A 26 3.09 -0.65 9.76
CA LEU A 26 4.33 -1.05 10.42
C LEU A 26 4.31 -2.52 10.83
N LEU A 27 3.19 -3.00 11.36
CA LEU A 27 3.02 -4.42 11.69
C LEU A 27 3.15 -5.29 10.44
N LEU A 28 2.50 -4.90 9.33
CA LEU A 28 2.63 -5.59 8.05
C LEU A 28 4.10 -5.67 7.62
N LEU A 29 4.83 -4.56 7.68
CA LEU A 29 6.24 -4.50 7.31
C LEU A 29 7.10 -5.41 8.21
N LEU A 30 6.89 -5.35 9.52
CA LEU A 30 7.63 -6.18 10.50
C LEU A 30 7.33 -7.68 10.36
N LEU A 31 6.14 -8.03 9.88
CA LEU A 31 5.73 -9.42 9.68
C LEU A 31 6.13 -9.99 8.31
N LEU A 32 6.74 -9.21 7.41
CA LEU A 32 7.20 -9.72 6.10
C LEU A 32 8.14 -10.95 6.22
N PRO A 33 9.12 -10.99 7.14
CA PRO A 33 9.96 -12.18 7.29
C PRO A 33 9.18 -13.42 7.73
N VAL A 34 8.14 -13.25 8.56
CA VAL A 34 7.25 -14.34 8.97
C VAL A 34 6.31 -14.74 7.82
N ALA A 35 5.82 -13.76 7.07
CA ALA A 35 4.98 -13.98 5.90
C ALA A 35 5.70 -14.74 4.78
N GLN A 36 7.03 -14.72 4.76
CA GLN A 36 7.84 -15.52 3.85
C GLN A 36 7.79 -17.02 4.20
N GLN A 37 7.57 -17.36 5.47
CA GLN A 37 7.45 -18.74 5.94
C GLN A 37 6.00 -19.26 5.87
N ILE A 38 5.02 -18.36 6.01
CA ILE A 38 3.58 -18.69 6.04
C ILE A 38 2.90 -18.09 4.82
N THR A 39 2.64 -18.91 3.81
CA THR A 39 2.17 -18.49 2.48
C THR A 39 0.90 -17.65 2.45
N LEU A 40 -0.01 -17.84 3.40
CA LEU A 40 -1.28 -17.08 3.47
C LEU A 40 -1.19 -15.81 4.31
N LEU A 41 -0.11 -15.62 5.07
CA LEU A 41 -0.02 -14.51 6.03
C LEU A 41 -0.03 -13.15 5.33
N LEU A 42 0.70 -12.99 4.23
CA LEU A 42 0.73 -11.72 3.48
C LEU A 42 -0.66 -11.36 2.96
N SER A 43 -1.40 -12.32 2.42
CA SER A 43 -2.77 -12.10 1.94
C SER A 43 -3.72 -11.70 3.06
N LEU A 44 -3.62 -12.34 4.22
CA LEU A 44 -4.39 -11.95 5.40
C LEU A 44 -4.04 -10.53 5.85
N LEU A 45 -2.75 -10.15 5.80
CA LEU A 45 -2.32 -8.80 6.12
C LEU A 45 -2.84 -7.78 5.08
N LEU A 46 -2.87 -8.10 3.80
CA LEU A 46 -3.44 -7.23 2.77
C LEU A 46 -4.97 -7.08 2.93
N ILE A 47 -5.69 -8.16 3.21
CA ILE A 47 -7.13 -8.13 3.52
C ILE A 47 -7.39 -7.25 4.75
N GLY A 48 -6.60 -7.43 5.80
CA GLY A 48 -6.68 -6.59 7.00
C GLY A 48 -6.40 -5.12 6.68
N GLN A 49 -5.41 -4.82 5.84
CA GLN A 49 -5.10 -3.47 5.37
C GLN A 49 -6.30 -2.84 4.64
N ALA A 50 -6.93 -3.59 3.74
CA ALA A 50 -8.12 -3.13 3.03
C ALA A 50 -9.28 -2.84 4.01
N THR A 51 -9.48 -3.72 4.99
CA THR A 51 -10.50 -3.55 6.04
C THR A 51 -10.23 -2.30 6.89
N VAL A 52 -8.98 -2.10 7.33
CA VAL A 52 -8.56 -0.91 8.08
C VAL A 52 -8.82 0.36 7.25
N PHE A 53 -8.49 0.35 5.96
CA PHE A 53 -8.76 1.49 5.08
C PHE A 53 -10.25 1.74 4.88
N MET A 54 -11.07 0.71 4.68
CA MET A 54 -12.52 0.86 4.57
C MET A 54 -13.13 1.47 5.83
N VAL A 55 -12.71 1.01 7.00
CA VAL A 55 -13.26 1.49 8.28
C VAL A 55 -12.76 2.90 8.59
N PHE A 56 -11.45 3.15 8.57
CA PHE A 56 -10.90 4.40 9.09
C PHE A 56 -10.79 5.50 8.04
N VAL A 57 -10.30 5.20 6.84
CA VAL A 57 -10.15 6.19 5.77
C VAL A 57 -11.50 6.55 5.17
N SER A 58 -12.42 5.59 5.09
CA SER A 58 -13.74 5.80 4.51
C SER A 58 -14.73 6.41 5.51
N ARG A 59 -14.85 5.83 6.70
CA ARG A 59 -15.84 6.21 7.70
C ARG A 59 -15.59 7.59 8.29
N TYR A 60 -14.34 7.94 8.57
CA TYR A 60 -13.96 9.17 9.27
C TYR A 60 -13.44 10.28 8.35
N SER A 61 -13.22 10.00 7.07
CA SER A 61 -12.79 11.01 6.10
C SER A 61 -13.89 12.04 5.82
N ALA A 62 -13.47 13.30 5.63
CA ALA A 62 -14.34 14.41 5.18
C ALA A 62 -14.88 14.19 3.74
N LEU A 63 -14.33 13.25 2.98
CA LEU A 63 -14.64 12.98 1.58
C LEU A 63 -15.83 12.00 1.44
N ARG A 64 -17.04 12.44 1.81
CA ARG A 64 -18.26 11.59 1.75
C ARG A 64 -18.57 11.05 0.35
N ARG A 65 -18.42 11.89 -0.69
CA ARG A 65 -18.79 11.55 -2.09
C ARG A 65 -18.03 10.35 -2.66
N THR A 66 -16.82 10.09 -2.20
CA THR A 66 -15.97 8.99 -2.71
C THR A 66 -15.97 7.77 -1.79
N ARG A 67 -16.83 7.71 -0.78
CA ARG A 67 -16.98 6.54 0.12
C ARG A 67 -17.38 5.28 -0.63
N PRO A 68 -18.45 5.30 -1.48
CA PRO A 68 -18.88 4.09 -2.18
C PRO A 68 -17.78 3.51 -3.07
N LEU A 69 -16.99 4.37 -3.72
CA LEU A 69 -15.84 3.93 -4.52
C LEU A 69 -14.81 3.17 -3.66
N MET A 70 -14.50 3.67 -2.47
CA MET A 70 -13.53 3.04 -1.57
C MET A 70 -14.05 1.69 -1.04
N TYR A 71 -15.33 1.61 -0.67
CA TYR A 71 -15.95 0.34 -0.26
C TYR A 71 -16.05 -0.63 -1.43
N GLY A 72 -16.49 -0.17 -2.59
CA GLY A 72 -16.58 -1.00 -3.80
C GLY A 72 -15.23 -1.61 -4.16
N LEU A 73 -14.19 -0.78 -4.32
CA LEU A 73 -12.84 -1.27 -4.64
C LEU A 73 -12.25 -2.16 -3.53
N GLY A 74 -12.47 -1.81 -2.24
CA GLY A 74 -11.96 -2.61 -1.13
C GLY A 74 -12.64 -3.99 -1.05
N CYS A 75 -13.96 -4.05 -1.17
CA CYS A 75 -14.67 -5.33 -1.23
C CYS A 75 -14.24 -6.15 -2.46
N THR A 76 -14.12 -5.52 -3.63
CA THR A 76 -13.65 -6.19 -4.84
C THR A 76 -12.22 -6.72 -4.68
N ALA A 77 -11.32 -5.93 -4.07
CA ALA A 77 -9.94 -6.37 -3.81
C ALA A 77 -9.89 -7.59 -2.89
N ILE A 78 -10.64 -7.57 -1.79
CA ILE A 78 -10.74 -8.70 -0.85
C ILE A 78 -11.32 -9.93 -1.54
N THR A 79 -12.39 -9.77 -2.30
CA THR A 79 -13.03 -10.88 -3.03
C THR A 79 -12.08 -11.46 -4.07
N MET A 80 -11.39 -10.61 -4.84
CA MET A 80 -10.40 -11.04 -5.82
C MET A 80 -9.20 -11.74 -5.18
N GLU A 81 -8.76 -11.31 -3.99
CA GLU A 81 -7.71 -12.00 -3.22
C GLU A 81 -8.11 -13.44 -2.91
N VAL A 82 -9.34 -13.64 -2.40
CA VAL A 82 -9.85 -14.98 -2.07
C VAL A 82 -10.01 -15.84 -3.32
N ILE A 83 -10.61 -15.29 -4.40
CA ILE A 83 -10.82 -16.00 -5.65
C ILE A 83 -9.48 -16.38 -6.29
N TRP A 84 -8.50 -15.47 -6.29
CA TRP A 84 -7.17 -15.71 -6.85
C TRP A 84 -6.44 -16.84 -6.12
N HIS A 85 -6.47 -16.86 -4.78
CA HIS A 85 -5.90 -17.96 -4.00
C HIS A 85 -6.60 -19.28 -4.24
N ALA A 86 -7.94 -19.29 -4.28
CA ALA A 86 -8.70 -20.48 -4.60
C ALA A 86 -8.37 -21.00 -6.02
N ALA A 87 -8.28 -20.10 -7.00
CA ALA A 87 -7.92 -20.45 -8.37
C ALA A 87 -6.51 -21.03 -8.46
N LEU A 88 -5.53 -20.48 -7.74
CA LEU A 88 -4.18 -21.03 -7.69
C LEU A 88 -4.14 -22.43 -7.11
N PHE A 89 -5.00 -22.72 -6.13
CA PHE A 89 -5.10 -24.05 -5.50
C PHE A 89 -5.74 -25.09 -6.44
N TRP A 90 -6.82 -24.73 -7.16
CA TRP A 90 -7.55 -25.66 -8.01
C TRP A 90 -6.99 -25.78 -9.43
N SER A 91 -6.51 -24.68 -10.01
CA SER A 91 -6.00 -24.61 -11.38
C SER A 91 -4.94 -23.52 -11.53
N PRO A 92 -3.64 -23.89 -11.59
CA PRO A 92 -2.56 -22.91 -11.75
C PRO A 92 -2.67 -22.04 -13.02
N SER A 93 -3.28 -22.55 -14.08
CA SER A 93 -3.52 -21.80 -15.32
C SER A 93 -4.56 -20.69 -15.12
N LEU A 94 -5.66 -21.00 -14.43
CA LEU A 94 -6.69 -20.01 -14.06
C LEU A 94 -6.13 -18.97 -13.10
N GLY A 95 -5.36 -19.39 -12.09
CA GLY A 95 -4.70 -18.48 -11.16
C GLY A 95 -3.79 -17.47 -11.87
N ARG A 96 -3.00 -17.92 -12.87
CA ARG A 96 -2.18 -17.01 -13.70
C ARG A 96 -3.03 -16.04 -14.51
N ALA A 97 -4.11 -16.48 -15.12
CA ALA A 97 -5.02 -15.62 -15.86
C ALA A 97 -5.69 -14.55 -14.97
N LEU A 98 -6.02 -14.91 -13.72
CA LEU A 98 -6.63 -14.00 -12.76
C LEU A 98 -5.62 -13.04 -12.09
N THR A 99 -4.32 -13.26 -12.23
CA THR A 99 -3.29 -12.40 -11.61
C THR A 99 -3.38 -10.96 -12.09
N THR A 100 -3.53 -10.73 -13.39
CA THR A 100 -3.63 -9.37 -13.94
C THR A 100 -4.82 -8.59 -13.38
N PRO A 101 -6.08 -9.09 -13.46
CA PRO A 101 -7.21 -8.37 -12.89
C PRO A 101 -7.11 -8.21 -11.36
N HIS A 102 -6.62 -9.23 -10.65
CA HIS A 102 -6.37 -9.16 -9.20
C HIS A 102 -5.46 -7.99 -8.83
N VAL A 103 -4.31 -7.88 -9.49
CA VAL A 103 -3.36 -6.80 -9.22
C VAL A 103 -3.89 -5.43 -9.63
N VAL A 104 -4.53 -5.33 -10.79
CA VAL A 104 -5.14 -4.05 -11.22
C VAL A 104 -6.11 -3.54 -10.16
N VAL A 105 -6.95 -4.40 -9.62
CA VAL A 105 -7.90 -4.01 -8.55
C VAL A 105 -7.16 -3.57 -7.29
N TRP A 106 -6.13 -4.28 -6.84
CA TRP A 106 -5.32 -3.90 -5.68
C TRP A 106 -4.60 -2.56 -5.88
N VAL A 107 -3.94 -2.38 -7.03
CA VAL A 107 -3.24 -1.12 -7.33
C VAL A 107 -4.21 0.04 -7.38
N LEU A 108 -5.37 -0.11 -8.03
CA LEU A 108 -6.40 0.92 -8.06
C LEU A 108 -6.94 1.24 -6.67
N PHE A 109 -7.22 0.22 -5.84
CA PHE A 109 -7.65 0.41 -4.46
C PHE A 109 -6.63 1.19 -3.64
N LEU A 110 -5.36 0.77 -3.67
CA LEU A 110 -4.27 1.42 -2.93
C LEU A 110 -4.01 2.84 -3.44
N LEU A 111 -4.03 3.07 -4.76
CA LEU A 111 -3.91 4.40 -5.33
C LEU A 111 -5.01 5.34 -4.84
N VAL A 112 -6.27 4.88 -4.88
CA VAL A 112 -7.41 5.65 -4.35
C VAL A 112 -7.23 5.90 -2.85
N ALA A 113 -6.72 4.92 -2.09
CA ALA A 113 -6.44 5.08 -0.66
C ALA A 113 -5.38 6.16 -0.40
N VAL A 114 -4.26 6.16 -1.14
CA VAL A 114 -3.20 7.18 -1.06
C VAL A 114 -3.76 8.55 -1.39
N VAL A 115 -4.44 8.71 -2.53
CA VAL A 115 -5.02 9.99 -2.95
C VAL A 115 -6.01 10.52 -1.91
N ARG A 116 -6.82 9.65 -1.31
CA ARG A 116 -7.75 10.04 -0.23
C ARG A 116 -7.03 10.44 1.05
N LYS A 117 -5.97 9.73 1.43
CA LYS A 117 -5.14 10.13 2.57
C LYS A 117 -4.54 11.52 2.35
N VAL A 118 -3.90 11.76 1.22
CA VAL A 118 -3.32 13.07 0.89
C VAL A 118 -4.40 14.16 0.92
N LYS A 119 -5.55 13.96 0.27
CA LYS A 119 -6.67 14.92 0.30
C LYS A 119 -7.23 15.14 1.71
N SER A 120 -7.23 14.12 2.56
CA SER A 120 -7.65 14.25 3.97
C SER A 120 -6.65 15.09 4.76
N LEU A 121 -5.34 14.85 4.57
CA LEU A 121 -4.27 15.59 5.23
C LEU A 121 -4.26 17.07 4.80
N ILE A 122 -4.50 17.36 3.51
CA ILE A 122 -4.62 18.74 3.00
C ILE A 122 -5.79 19.49 3.66
N ARG A 123 -6.85 18.81 4.05
CA ARG A 123 -8.04 19.42 4.66
C ARG A 123 -7.97 19.55 6.18
N GLU A 124 -6.93 19.02 6.82
CA GLU A 124 -6.77 19.20 8.27
C GLU A 124 -6.41 20.66 8.60
N PRO A 125 -7.13 21.30 9.52
CA PRO A 125 -6.91 22.71 9.83
C PRO A 125 -5.60 22.98 10.55
N PHE A 126 -5.08 21.99 11.29
CA PHE A 126 -3.87 22.11 12.10
C PHE A 126 -2.91 20.93 11.85
N VAL A 127 -1.62 21.24 11.83
CA VAL A 127 -0.58 20.21 11.86
C VAL A 127 -0.42 19.70 13.29
N THR A 128 -0.84 18.48 13.52
CA THR A 128 -0.68 17.77 14.80
C THR A 128 0.20 16.54 14.57
N THR A 129 0.77 15.97 15.63
CA THR A 129 1.51 14.71 15.55
C THR A 129 0.72 13.61 14.83
N SER A 130 -0.59 13.55 15.05
CA SER A 130 -1.44 12.56 14.37
C SER A 130 -1.53 12.78 12.85
N VAL A 131 -1.46 14.04 12.38
CA VAL A 131 -1.41 14.36 10.95
C VAL A 131 -0.09 13.92 10.34
N VAL A 132 1.02 14.13 11.05
CA VAL A 132 2.35 13.65 10.64
C VAL A 132 2.38 12.12 10.56
N LEU A 133 1.82 11.43 11.56
CA LEU A 133 1.69 9.97 11.55
C LEU A 133 0.80 9.47 10.40
N GLY A 134 -0.28 10.20 10.10
CA GLY A 134 -1.13 9.92 8.94
C GLY A 134 -0.40 10.06 7.61
N ALA A 135 0.51 11.02 7.54
CA ALA A 135 1.37 11.23 6.39
C ALA A 135 2.41 10.10 6.25
N ALA A 136 3.07 9.71 7.32
CA ALA A 136 3.97 8.55 7.32
C ALA A 136 3.26 7.27 6.87
N SER A 137 2.02 7.06 7.34
CA SER A 137 1.17 5.96 6.88
C SER A 137 0.87 6.04 5.38
N GLY A 138 0.64 7.22 4.82
CA GLY A 138 0.46 7.37 3.37
C GLY A 138 1.71 6.98 2.57
N TYR A 139 2.89 7.31 3.06
CA TYR A 139 4.16 6.91 2.48
C TYR A 139 4.33 5.39 2.46
N LEU A 140 4.04 4.73 3.59
CA LEU A 140 4.06 3.26 3.66
C LEU A 140 3.04 2.60 2.72
N THR A 141 1.85 3.21 2.55
CA THR A 141 0.86 2.72 1.57
C THR A 141 1.39 2.73 0.14
N VAL A 142 2.21 3.73 -0.24
CA VAL A 142 2.87 3.78 -1.56
C VAL A 142 3.84 2.60 -1.71
N GLY A 143 4.62 2.28 -0.67
CA GLY A 143 5.50 1.11 -0.66
C GLY A 143 4.74 -0.22 -0.80
N ILE A 144 3.61 -0.37 -0.09
CA ILE A 144 2.74 -1.55 -0.22
C ILE A 144 2.20 -1.66 -1.66
N ALA A 145 1.74 -0.56 -2.26
CA ALA A 145 1.27 -0.55 -3.64
C ALA A 145 2.36 -0.94 -4.64
N GLY A 146 3.58 -0.45 -4.42
CA GLY A 146 4.76 -0.84 -5.21
C GLY A 146 5.10 -2.33 -5.07
N GLY A 147 4.99 -2.90 -3.86
CA GLY A 147 5.21 -4.32 -3.62
C GLY A 147 4.19 -5.22 -4.34
N VAL A 148 2.91 -4.83 -4.31
CA VAL A 148 1.85 -5.51 -5.09
C VAL A 148 2.15 -5.44 -6.58
N LEU A 149 2.60 -4.28 -7.08
CA LEU A 149 2.95 -4.09 -8.49
C LEU A 149 4.18 -4.95 -8.89
N LEU A 150 5.22 -5.02 -8.05
CA LEU A 150 6.37 -5.89 -8.31
C LEU A 150 5.99 -7.37 -8.29
N THR A 151 5.09 -7.79 -7.40
CA THR A 151 4.57 -9.16 -7.36
C THR A 151 3.83 -9.51 -8.64
N ALA A 152 3.06 -8.57 -9.19
CA ALA A 152 2.43 -8.74 -10.48
C ALA A 152 3.44 -8.93 -11.62
N MET A 153 4.42 -8.05 -11.65
CA MET A 153 5.48 -8.13 -12.65
C MET A 153 6.22 -9.46 -12.58
N TRP A 154 6.47 -9.98 -11.38
CA TRP A 154 7.03 -11.31 -11.21
C TRP A 154 6.19 -12.40 -11.87
N VAL A 155 4.87 -12.36 -11.68
CA VAL A 155 3.99 -13.38 -12.28
C VAL A 155 3.90 -13.26 -13.80
N LEU A 156 3.89 -12.02 -14.33
CA LEU A 156 3.78 -11.77 -15.76
C LEU A 156 5.11 -11.97 -16.49
N GLN A 157 6.22 -11.59 -15.88
CA GLN A 157 7.55 -11.59 -16.48
C GLN A 157 8.63 -12.00 -15.45
N PRO A 158 8.74 -13.27 -15.06
CA PRO A 158 9.73 -13.73 -14.07
C PRO A 158 11.17 -13.41 -14.46
N SER A 159 11.49 -13.38 -15.77
CA SER A 159 12.83 -13.05 -16.30
C SER A 159 13.28 -11.61 -16.03
N ALA A 160 12.36 -10.75 -15.59
CA ALA A 160 12.68 -9.39 -15.16
C ALA A 160 13.36 -9.32 -13.78
N PHE A 161 13.48 -10.46 -13.11
CA PHE A 161 14.01 -10.55 -11.74
C PHE A 161 15.21 -11.48 -11.68
N VAL A 162 16.11 -11.20 -10.74
CA VAL A 162 17.31 -12.02 -10.48
C VAL A 162 16.90 -13.20 -9.59
N ALA A 163 16.74 -14.38 -10.18
CA ALA A 163 16.24 -15.57 -9.47
C ALA A 163 17.10 -15.93 -8.24
N SER A 164 18.42 -15.73 -8.29
CA SER A 164 19.34 -16.01 -7.17
C SER A 164 19.18 -15.02 -6.00
N ALA A 165 18.58 -13.87 -6.22
CA ALA A 165 18.32 -12.87 -5.18
C ALA A 165 16.93 -13.04 -4.52
N LEU A 166 16.13 -13.97 -5.02
CA LEU A 166 14.82 -14.29 -4.47
C LEU A 166 14.89 -15.57 -3.62
N PRO A 167 13.97 -15.75 -2.66
CA PRO A 167 13.92 -16.97 -1.85
C PRO A 167 13.82 -18.21 -2.72
N ALA A 168 14.56 -19.26 -2.34
CA ALA A 168 14.47 -20.55 -3.01
C ALA A 168 13.04 -21.10 -2.93
N MET A 169 12.48 -21.45 -4.09
CA MET A 169 11.12 -21.99 -4.16
C MET A 169 11.14 -23.47 -3.79
N SER A 170 10.34 -23.84 -2.78
CA SER A 170 10.05 -25.24 -2.50
C SER A 170 9.21 -25.84 -3.64
N ALA A 171 9.53 -27.07 -4.04
CA ALA A 171 8.75 -27.79 -5.04
C ALA A 171 7.29 -27.90 -4.58
N GLY A 172 6.36 -27.34 -5.37
CA GLY A 172 4.92 -27.34 -5.08
C GLY A 172 4.35 -26.05 -4.45
N ALA A 173 5.19 -25.12 -4.00
CA ALA A 173 4.70 -23.82 -3.57
C ALA A 173 4.27 -22.99 -4.79
N VAL A 174 3.17 -22.26 -4.65
CA VAL A 174 2.76 -21.27 -5.65
C VAL A 174 3.80 -20.14 -5.64
N ALA A 175 4.68 -20.15 -6.64
CA ALA A 175 5.88 -19.32 -6.71
C ALA A 175 5.62 -17.84 -6.43
N SER A 176 4.50 -17.31 -6.92
CA SER A 176 4.11 -15.91 -6.72
C SER A 176 3.83 -15.56 -5.25
N VAL A 177 3.26 -16.48 -4.49
CA VAL A 177 2.91 -16.25 -3.08
C VAL A 177 4.16 -16.28 -2.20
N ALA A 178 5.08 -17.20 -2.47
CA ALA A 178 6.33 -17.35 -1.70
C ALA A 178 7.29 -16.15 -1.89
N VAL A 179 7.28 -15.54 -3.08
CA VAL A 179 8.18 -14.41 -3.44
C VAL A 179 7.60 -13.05 -3.05
N ALA A 180 6.27 -12.94 -2.92
CA ALA A 180 5.59 -11.67 -2.67
C ALA A 180 6.12 -10.89 -1.45
N PRO A 181 6.43 -11.49 -0.28
CA PRO A 181 7.02 -10.75 0.85
C PRO A 181 8.38 -10.12 0.53
N ALA A 182 9.24 -10.83 -0.22
CA ALA A 182 10.55 -10.32 -0.64
C ALA A 182 10.40 -9.16 -1.63
N LEU A 183 9.46 -9.23 -2.56
CA LEU A 183 9.14 -8.14 -3.50
C LEU A 183 8.51 -6.94 -2.80
N MET A 184 7.70 -7.19 -1.75
CA MET A 184 7.21 -6.13 -0.88
C MET A 184 8.36 -5.40 -0.19
N ALA A 185 9.32 -6.13 0.40
CA ALA A 185 10.50 -5.54 1.02
C ALA A 185 11.37 -4.79 -0.01
N ALA A 186 11.55 -5.33 -1.21
CA ALA A 186 12.26 -4.68 -2.32
C ALA A 186 11.61 -3.35 -2.71
N SER A 187 10.27 -3.29 -2.74
CA SER A 187 9.54 -2.05 -3.00
C SER A 187 9.84 -0.96 -1.97
N PHE A 188 9.95 -1.30 -0.70
CA PHE A 188 10.36 -0.34 0.33
C PHE A 188 11.81 0.12 0.15
N GLY A 189 12.73 -0.76 -0.29
CA GLY A 189 14.08 -0.39 -0.67
C GLY A 189 14.10 0.64 -1.81
N LEU A 190 13.27 0.45 -2.83
CA LEU A 190 13.11 1.42 -3.93
C LEU A 190 12.48 2.73 -3.44
N LEU A 191 11.42 2.66 -2.64
CA LEU A 191 10.72 3.82 -2.11
C LEU A 191 11.66 4.73 -1.28
N THR A 192 12.55 4.13 -0.50
CA THR A 192 13.53 4.83 0.35
C THR A 192 14.84 5.16 -0.36
N THR A 193 14.95 4.88 -1.67
CA THR A 193 16.18 5.09 -2.47
C THR A 193 17.39 4.25 -2.07
N VAL A 194 17.23 3.27 -1.19
CA VAL A 194 18.27 2.29 -0.85
C VAL A 194 18.54 1.36 -2.02
N GLY A 195 17.52 1.13 -2.86
CA GLY A 195 17.60 0.22 -4.00
C GLY A 195 17.29 -1.23 -3.64
N THR A 196 17.46 -2.10 -4.63
CA THR A 196 17.25 -3.54 -4.47
C THR A 196 18.07 -4.33 -5.48
N SER A 197 18.53 -5.51 -5.09
CA SER A 197 19.29 -6.43 -5.95
C SER A 197 18.40 -7.45 -6.69
N VAL A 198 17.08 -7.45 -6.43
CA VAL A 198 16.18 -8.46 -7.00
C VAL A 198 15.75 -8.17 -8.44
N LEU A 199 16.01 -6.97 -8.95
CA LEU A 199 15.61 -6.56 -10.30
C LEU A 199 16.74 -6.77 -11.31
N THR A 200 16.42 -7.31 -12.48
CA THR A 200 17.39 -7.50 -13.56
C THR A 200 17.75 -6.15 -14.20
N PRO A 201 19.03 -5.70 -14.15
CA PRO A 201 19.41 -4.38 -14.62
C PRO A 201 19.14 -4.12 -16.12
N SER A 202 19.17 -5.16 -16.95
CA SER A 202 18.93 -5.05 -18.39
C SER A 202 17.45 -5.03 -18.78
N ASN A 203 16.52 -5.29 -17.86
CA ASN A 203 15.09 -5.29 -18.16
C ASN A 203 14.49 -3.90 -18.00
N VAL A 204 14.22 -3.22 -19.12
CA VAL A 204 13.70 -1.84 -19.15
C VAL A 204 12.35 -1.72 -18.44
N THR A 205 11.45 -2.69 -18.61
CA THR A 205 10.09 -2.62 -18.02
C THR A 205 10.14 -2.57 -16.49
N VAL A 206 10.91 -3.48 -15.87
CA VAL A 206 11.01 -3.50 -14.41
C VAL A 206 11.78 -2.30 -13.88
N GLN A 207 12.77 -1.79 -14.61
CA GLN A 207 13.47 -0.57 -14.25
C GLN A 207 12.56 0.67 -14.27
N VAL A 208 11.69 0.77 -15.27
CA VAL A 208 10.70 1.86 -15.33
C VAL A 208 9.76 1.79 -14.11
N ILE A 209 9.29 0.59 -13.75
CA ILE A 209 8.43 0.41 -12.57
C ILE A 209 9.20 0.78 -11.28
N ALA A 210 10.45 0.37 -11.15
CA ALA A 210 11.30 0.75 -10.02
C ALA A 210 11.44 2.27 -9.92
N ASN A 211 11.71 2.95 -11.03
CA ASN A 211 11.80 4.40 -11.07
C ASN A 211 10.47 5.07 -10.69
N VAL A 212 9.33 4.54 -11.16
CA VAL A 212 8.00 5.06 -10.79
C VAL A 212 7.77 4.94 -9.28
N ILE A 213 8.12 3.81 -8.66
CA ILE A 213 7.99 3.63 -7.20
C ILE A 213 8.88 4.63 -6.46
N THR A 214 10.14 4.79 -6.88
CA THR A 214 11.10 5.73 -6.28
C THR A 214 10.61 7.17 -6.41
N ILE A 215 10.22 7.59 -7.61
CA ILE A 215 9.71 8.95 -7.88
C ILE A 215 8.43 9.21 -7.06
N ALA A 216 7.50 8.25 -7.00
CA ALA A 216 6.28 8.38 -6.22
C ALA A 216 6.58 8.60 -4.73
N GLY A 217 7.58 7.89 -4.18
CA GLY A 217 8.06 8.08 -2.80
C GLY A 217 8.62 9.48 -2.58
N GLN A 218 9.51 9.94 -3.45
CA GLN A 218 10.13 11.26 -3.34
C GLN A 218 9.10 12.39 -3.48
N LEU A 219 8.20 12.31 -4.46
CA LEU A 219 7.12 13.26 -4.64
C LEU A 219 6.20 13.31 -3.43
N TYR A 220 5.88 12.14 -2.83
CA TYR A 220 5.06 12.09 -1.63
C TYR A 220 5.71 12.85 -0.48
N VAL A 221 7.00 12.62 -0.21
CA VAL A 221 7.76 13.33 0.84
C VAL A 221 7.84 14.82 0.56
N ALA A 222 8.12 15.22 -0.69
CA ALA A 222 8.21 16.63 -1.08
C ALA A 222 6.86 17.36 -0.87
N ILE A 223 5.75 16.77 -1.30
CA ILE A 223 4.41 17.32 -1.09
C ILE A 223 4.11 17.45 0.40
N LEU A 224 4.48 16.45 1.20
CA LEU A 224 4.27 16.45 2.64
C LEU A 224 5.03 17.59 3.32
N ILE A 225 6.32 17.75 3.01
CA ILE A 225 7.16 18.83 3.55
C ILE A 225 6.56 20.17 3.17
N ALA A 226 6.20 20.38 1.91
CA ALA A 226 5.57 21.64 1.45
C ALA A 226 4.26 21.95 2.20
N LEU A 227 3.43 20.93 2.45
CA LEU A 227 2.18 21.07 3.21
C LEU A 227 2.43 21.47 4.68
N ILE A 228 3.43 20.86 5.33
CA ILE A 228 3.77 21.15 6.72
C ILE A 228 4.33 22.56 6.84
N LEU A 229 5.33 22.92 6.03
CA LEU A 229 5.98 24.23 6.06
C LEU A 229 5.00 25.37 5.73
N GLY A 230 4.19 25.22 4.69
CA GLY A 230 3.20 26.24 4.32
C GLY A 230 2.15 26.51 5.40
N ARG A 231 1.91 25.55 6.30
CA ARG A 231 0.97 25.76 7.43
C ARG A 231 1.65 26.35 8.66
N VAL A 232 2.91 26.03 8.90
CA VAL A 232 3.69 26.67 9.97
C VAL A 232 3.83 28.15 9.68
N GLN A 233 4.14 28.50 8.43
CA GLN A 233 4.32 29.89 8.01
C GLN A 233 3.03 30.73 8.17
N LYS A 234 1.83 30.16 7.85
CA LYS A 234 0.54 30.83 8.07
C LYS A 234 0.16 31.05 9.53
N ARG A 235 0.86 30.43 10.47
CA ARG A 235 0.65 30.66 11.91
C ARG A 235 1.52 31.78 12.47
N LEU A 236 2.62 32.11 11.78
CA LEU A 236 3.58 33.11 12.18
C LEU A 236 3.28 34.50 11.55
N SER A 237 2.50 34.51 10.50
CA SER A 237 1.94 35.73 9.88
C SER A 237 0.55 36.03 10.42
#